data_543db7684738861230551c1f28a4dbdb
#
_entry.id   543db7684738861230551c1f28a4dbdb
#
_cell.length_a   1.000
_cell.length_b   1.000
_cell.length_c   1.000
_cell.angle_alpha   90.00
_cell.angle_beta   90.00
_cell.angle_gamma   90.00
#
_symmetry.space_group_name_H-M   'P 1'
#
loop_
_entity.id
_entity.type
_entity.pdbx_description
1 polymer ?
#
loop_
_entity_poly.entity_id
_entity_poly.type
_entity_poly.pdbx_seq_one_letter_code
_entity_poly.pdbx_strand_id
1 'polypeptide(L)'
;MNPDQSSNPSIQESQNLSRRNLLKSTLAATGLAMTAGLPAAAAPAAAFDARRASPKKFAMKKSINLWAFPYPDRMNLRECLQLAKKAGFDGIELNYDLDNDLSPKAGTREFQAIRKMADEIGIAISGLCSFLFWPFPLTSNDPAKRARGIELAGKMAQAAHDLGVENLLVVPGAVHIPWRTDHEPVQNDVCDQRAREAVAKLVPQAEKLGVFLN
;
A
#
# COMPACT_ATOMS: atom_id res chain seq x y z
N MET A 1 -32.51 38.92 -42.67
CA MET A 1 -31.17 39.09 -43.23
C MET A 1 -30.18 38.31 -42.41
N ASN A 2 -29.80 37.13 -42.88
CA ASN A 2 -28.56 36.42 -42.58
C ASN A 2 -27.47 37.09 -43.44
N PRO A 3 -26.15 36.97 -43.18
CA PRO A 3 -25.35 35.87 -42.65
C PRO A 3 -24.30 36.34 -41.59
N ASP A 4 -23.57 35.53 -40.91
CA ASP A 4 -22.35 34.94 -41.45
C ASP A 4 -21.81 33.73 -40.62
N GLN A 5 -21.38 32.73 -41.32
CA GLN A 5 -20.65 31.56 -40.79
C GLN A 5 -19.16 31.93 -40.67
N SER A 6 -18.54 31.62 -39.58
CA SER A 6 -17.09 31.42 -39.51
C SER A 6 -16.77 30.07 -38.85
N SER A 7 -16.24 29.23 -39.68
CA SER A 7 -15.73 27.91 -39.44
C SER A 7 -14.62 27.88 -38.37
N ASN A 8 -14.75 26.98 -37.41
CA ASN A 8 -13.72 26.65 -36.43
C ASN A 8 -12.97 25.39 -36.90
N PRO A 9 -11.64 25.40 -36.95
CA PRO A 9 -10.89 24.24 -37.44
C PRO A 9 -10.79 23.13 -36.37
N SER A 10 -10.97 21.94 -36.84
CA SER A 10 -10.78 20.62 -36.25
C SER A 10 -9.75 20.51 -35.14
N ILE A 11 -10.23 20.19 -33.95
CA ILE A 11 -9.41 19.63 -32.85
C ILE A 11 -9.12 18.17 -33.21
N GLN A 12 -7.85 17.91 -33.48
CA GLN A 12 -7.31 16.60 -33.74
C GLN A 12 -7.40 15.76 -32.46
N GLU A 13 -8.30 14.79 -32.44
CA GLU A 13 -8.39 13.79 -31.37
C GLU A 13 -7.08 13.00 -31.28
N SER A 14 -6.30 13.30 -30.25
CA SER A 14 -5.20 12.42 -29.85
C SER A 14 -5.76 11.09 -29.33
N GLN A 15 -5.67 10.05 -30.15
CA GLN A 15 -6.03 8.69 -29.74
C GLN A 15 -5.16 8.23 -28.58
N ASN A 16 -5.69 8.32 -27.36
CA ASN A 16 -5.14 7.67 -26.19
C ASN A 16 -5.23 6.15 -26.39
N LEU A 17 -4.11 5.55 -26.78
CA LEU A 17 -3.94 4.10 -26.83
C LEU A 17 -4.01 3.55 -25.41
N SER A 18 -5.20 3.14 -24.98
CA SER A 18 -5.41 2.44 -23.71
C SER A 18 -4.60 1.14 -23.70
N ARG A 19 -3.93 0.84 -22.56
CA ARG A 19 -3.23 -0.45 -22.34
C ARG A 19 -4.08 -1.66 -22.67
N ARG A 20 -5.40 -1.54 -22.61
CA ARG A 20 -6.38 -2.58 -22.95
C ARG A 20 -6.48 -2.82 -24.46
N ASN A 21 -6.20 -1.82 -25.30
CA ASN A 21 -6.21 -1.94 -26.75
C ASN A 21 -4.88 -2.51 -27.28
N LEU A 22 -3.78 -2.27 -26.59
CA LEU A 22 -2.49 -2.88 -26.91
C LEU A 22 -2.50 -4.40 -26.71
N LEU A 23 -3.20 -4.89 -25.67
CA LEU A 23 -3.36 -6.33 -25.39
C LEU A 23 -4.30 -7.04 -26.38
N LYS A 24 -5.25 -6.32 -26.97
CA LYS A 24 -6.17 -6.90 -27.98
C LYS A 24 -5.54 -7.05 -29.36
N SER A 25 -4.58 -6.20 -29.73
CA SER A 25 -3.89 -6.28 -31.02
C SER A 25 -2.83 -7.39 -31.07
N THR A 26 -2.33 -7.87 -29.94
CA THR A 26 -1.38 -9.00 -29.87
C THR A 26 -2.06 -10.37 -29.94
N LEU A 27 -3.37 -10.48 -29.71
CA LEU A 27 -4.11 -11.76 -29.76
C LEU A 27 -4.70 -12.09 -31.16
N ALA A 28 -4.69 -11.16 -32.09
CA ALA A 28 -5.25 -11.36 -33.42
C ALA A 28 -4.26 -11.90 -34.47
N ALA A 29 -2.99 -12.09 -34.13
CA ALA A 29 -1.93 -12.51 -35.06
C ALA A 29 -1.47 -13.98 -34.91
N THR A 30 -2.13 -14.78 -34.06
CA THR A 30 -1.78 -16.21 -33.89
C THR A 30 -2.93 -17.14 -34.24
N GLY A 31 -3.37 -17.05 -35.50
CA GLY A 31 -4.27 -18.02 -36.12
C GLY A 31 -3.66 -18.56 -37.43
N LEU A 32 -3.38 -19.86 -37.42
CA LEU A 32 -2.91 -20.71 -38.54
C LEU A 32 -1.39 -20.71 -38.82
N ALA A 33 -0.71 -21.66 -38.19
CA ALA A 33 0.27 -22.54 -38.86
C ALA A 33 0.50 -23.78 -37.99
N MET A 34 -0.25 -24.85 -38.22
CA MET A 34 0.19 -26.20 -37.89
C MET A 34 1.16 -26.63 -39.00
N THR A 35 2.46 -26.81 -38.69
CA THR A 35 3.32 -27.89 -39.16
C THR A 35 4.72 -27.81 -38.54
N ALA A 36 5.20 -28.99 -38.14
CA ALA A 36 6.61 -29.39 -37.98
C ALA A 36 7.50 -28.66 -36.93
N GLY A 37 7.74 -29.34 -35.82
CA GLY A 37 8.98 -29.46 -35.04
C GLY A 37 10.08 -28.41 -35.21
N LEU A 38 9.86 -27.22 -34.67
CA LEU A 38 10.95 -26.28 -34.36
C LEU A 38 11.10 -26.15 -32.85
N PRO A 39 12.33 -26.13 -32.31
CA PRO A 39 12.52 -25.90 -30.88
C PRO A 39 11.89 -24.54 -30.50
N ALA A 40 11.13 -24.55 -29.41
CA ALA A 40 10.53 -23.33 -28.87
C ALA A 40 11.64 -22.28 -28.68
N ALA A 41 11.64 -21.27 -29.54
CA ALA A 41 12.51 -20.11 -29.35
C ALA A 41 12.14 -19.50 -28.00
N ALA A 42 13.08 -19.49 -27.05
CA ALA A 42 12.93 -18.81 -25.79
C ALA A 42 12.47 -17.38 -26.09
N ALA A 43 11.36 -16.96 -25.46
CA ALA A 43 10.91 -15.58 -25.56
C ALA A 43 12.11 -14.66 -25.27
N PRO A 44 12.36 -13.63 -26.11
CA PRO A 44 13.50 -12.75 -25.88
C PRO A 44 13.37 -12.19 -24.46
N ALA A 45 14.42 -12.41 -23.66
CA ALA A 45 14.54 -11.78 -22.35
C ALA A 45 14.25 -10.29 -22.53
N ALA A 46 13.30 -9.76 -21.76
CA ALA A 46 12.89 -8.37 -21.89
C ALA A 46 14.13 -7.49 -21.97
N ALA A 47 14.31 -6.81 -23.09
CA ALA A 47 15.50 -6.00 -23.35
C ALA A 47 15.63 -5.02 -22.19
N PHE A 48 16.81 -5.04 -21.53
CA PHE A 48 17.12 -4.16 -20.43
C PHE A 48 16.96 -2.70 -20.91
N ASP A 49 15.98 -1.97 -20.37
CA ASP A 49 15.76 -0.58 -20.71
C ASP A 49 16.90 0.26 -20.12
N ALA A 50 17.85 0.65 -20.96
CA ALA A 50 19.00 1.49 -20.57
C ALA A 50 18.61 2.81 -19.86
N ARG A 51 17.36 3.28 -20.05
CA ARG A 51 16.83 4.46 -19.34
C ARG A 51 16.58 4.17 -17.86
N ARG A 52 16.48 2.91 -17.45
CA ARG A 52 16.37 2.49 -16.04
C ARG A 52 17.74 2.34 -15.37
N ALA A 53 18.82 2.33 -16.14
CA ALA A 53 20.18 2.33 -15.62
C ALA A 53 20.61 3.77 -15.29
N SER A 54 20.12 4.31 -14.18
CA SER A 54 20.69 5.56 -13.68
C SER A 54 22.14 5.32 -13.27
N PRO A 55 23.14 6.06 -13.80
CA PRO A 55 24.51 5.97 -13.34
C PRO A 55 24.66 6.51 -11.91
N LYS A 56 23.67 7.23 -11.38
CA LYS A 56 23.67 7.75 -10.01
C LYS A 56 23.13 6.68 -9.06
N LYS A 57 23.99 6.14 -8.22
CA LYS A 57 23.57 5.33 -7.07
C LYS A 57 23.23 6.28 -5.92
N PHE A 58 21.98 6.29 -5.51
CA PHE A 58 21.55 7.00 -4.32
C PHE A 58 21.70 6.08 -3.11
N ALA A 59 22.22 6.63 -2.00
CA ALA A 59 22.34 5.93 -0.72
C ALA A 59 20.97 5.82 -0.01
N MET A 60 19.93 5.44 -0.76
CA MET A 60 18.58 5.26 -0.23
C MET A 60 18.30 3.78 0.00
N LYS A 61 17.70 3.48 1.13
CA LYS A 61 17.15 2.15 1.42
C LYS A 61 15.80 2.00 0.72
N LYS A 62 15.51 0.77 0.25
CA LYS A 62 14.26 0.42 -0.42
C LYS A 62 13.43 -0.45 0.51
N SER A 63 12.19 -0.07 0.72
CA SER A 63 11.21 -0.87 1.44
C SER A 63 10.05 -1.27 0.54
N ILE A 64 9.39 -2.39 0.86
CA ILE A 64 8.18 -2.87 0.21
C ILE A 64 7.11 -3.05 1.27
N ASN A 65 5.85 -2.78 0.91
CA ASN A 65 4.75 -3.01 1.82
C ASN A 65 4.26 -4.47 1.72
N LEU A 66 3.84 -5.06 2.84
CA LEU A 66 3.35 -6.45 2.94
C LEU A 66 2.14 -6.71 2.04
N TRP A 67 1.34 -5.70 1.68
CA TRP A 67 0.24 -5.84 0.71
C TRP A 67 0.69 -6.23 -0.72
N ALA A 68 1.98 -6.14 -1.03
CA ALA A 68 2.51 -6.61 -2.31
C ALA A 68 2.56 -8.15 -2.41
N PHE A 69 2.33 -8.86 -1.31
CA PHE A 69 2.38 -10.31 -1.20
C PHE A 69 0.98 -10.91 -1.01
N PRO A 70 0.74 -12.16 -1.41
CA PRO A 70 -0.54 -12.85 -1.16
C PRO A 70 -0.62 -13.38 0.28
N TYR A 71 -0.32 -12.53 1.24
CA TYR A 71 -0.38 -12.78 2.68
C TYR A 71 -1.78 -12.44 3.22
N PRO A 72 -2.34 -13.19 4.16
CA PRO A 72 -1.83 -14.46 4.71
C PRO A 72 -2.27 -15.70 3.90
N ASP A 73 -3.08 -15.55 2.85
CA ASP A 73 -3.85 -16.63 2.22
C ASP A 73 -2.97 -17.69 1.53
N ARG A 74 -1.89 -17.27 0.86
CA ARG A 74 -1.03 -18.15 0.05
C ARG A 74 0.45 -18.07 0.42
N MET A 75 0.82 -17.13 1.27
CA MET A 75 2.17 -16.98 1.80
C MET A 75 2.08 -16.63 3.28
N ASN A 76 2.87 -17.30 4.11
CA ASN A 76 3.03 -16.90 5.50
C ASN A 76 4.00 -15.72 5.63
N LEU A 77 4.03 -15.10 6.82
CA LEU A 77 4.85 -13.92 7.05
C LEU A 77 6.35 -14.17 6.80
N ARG A 78 6.89 -15.32 7.23
CA ARG A 78 8.30 -15.68 7.01
C ARG A 78 8.65 -15.74 5.52
N GLU A 79 7.79 -16.33 4.72
CA GLU A 79 7.98 -16.42 3.26
C GLU A 79 7.97 -15.03 2.61
N CYS A 80 7.07 -14.14 3.04
CA CYS A 80 7.03 -12.76 2.57
C CYS A 80 8.33 -12.01 2.88
N LEU A 81 8.83 -12.11 4.12
CA LEU A 81 10.09 -11.51 4.55
C LEU A 81 11.27 -12.03 3.73
N GLN A 82 11.36 -13.35 3.53
CA GLN A 82 12.40 -13.99 2.75
C GLN A 82 12.36 -13.56 1.27
N LEU A 83 11.16 -13.47 0.68
CA LEU A 83 10.99 -13.05 -0.70
C LEU A 83 11.35 -11.57 -0.88
N ALA A 84 10.95 -10.69 0.04
CA ALA A 84 11.34 -9.29 0.04
C ALA A 84 12.88 -9.14 0.10
N LYS A 85 13.54 -9.87 1.00
CA LYS A 85 15.00 -9.88 1.10
C LYS A 85 15.66 -10.39 -0.18
N LYS A 86 15.20 -11.51 -0.72
CA LYS A 86 15.71 -12.10 -1.98
C LYS A 86 15.53 -11.15 -3.17
N ALA A 87 14.45 -10.38 -3.20
CA ALA A 87 14.18 -9.38 -4.23
C ALA A 87 15.05 -8.11 -4.10
N GLY A 88 15.88 -8.02 -3.05
CA GLY A 88 16.85 -6.93 -2.85
C GLY A 88 16.24 -5.71 -2.15
N PHE A 89 15.15 -5.86 -1.40
CA PHE A 89 14.66 -4.83 -0.50
C PHE A 89 15.48 -4.80 0.80
N ASP A 90 15.68 -3.60 1.32
CA ASP A 90 16.38 -3.37 2.59
C ASP A 90 15.41 -3.50 3.77
N GLY A 91 14.13 -3.24 3.54
CA GLY A 91 13.09 -3.31 4.56
C GLY A 91 11.73 -3.73 4.02
N ILE A 92 10.83 -4.00 4.96
CA ILE A 92 9.42 -4.27 4.71
C ILE A 92 8.55 -3.49 5.70
N GLU A 93 7.49 -2.86 5.21
CA GLU A 93 6.45 -2.28 6.03
C GLU A 93 5.37 -3.33 6.29
N LEU A 94 5.05 -3.56 7.57
CA LEU A 94 4.09 -4.59 7.96
C LEU A 94 2.68 -4.02 8.10
N ASN A 95 1.67 -4.89 7.97
CA ASN A 95 0.27 -4.50 8.01
C ASN A 95 -0.43 -5.09 9.23
N TYR A 96 -0.91 -4.21 10.11
CA TYR A 96 -1.75 -4.59 11.24
C TYR A 96 -3.20 -4.75 10.79
N ASP A 97 -3.85 -5.86 11.16
CA ASP A 97 -5.24 -6.16 10.83
C ASP A 97 -5.94 -6.86 12.00
N LEU A 98 -7.21 -7.28 11.83
CA LEU A 98 -7.98 -7.95 12.89
C LEU A 98 -7.69 -9.45 12.98
N ASP A 99 -7.26 -10.09 11.89
CA ASP A 99 -7.25 -11.54 11.73
C ASP A 99 -5.95 -12.14 11.14
N ASN A 100 -4.82 -11.42 11.26
CA ASN A 100 -3.51 -11.92 10.84
C ASN A 100 -2.54 -12.03 12.04
N ASP A 101 -1.26 -12.36 11.77
CA ASP A 101 -0.20 -12.45 12.80
C ASP A 101 0.05 -11.11 13.53
N LEU A 102 -0.32 -9.99 12.88
CA LEU A 102 -0.16 -8.64 13.40
C LEU A 102 -1.55 -8.07 13.75
N SER A 103 -2.17 -8.59 14.81
CA SER A 103 -3.55 -8.26 15.17
C SER A 103 -3.72 -8.00 16.66
N PRO A 104 -4.89 -7.49 17.10
CA PRO A 104 -5.19 -7.34 18.53
C PRO A 104 -5.17 -8.65 19.33
N LYS A 105 -5.11 -9.80 18.66
CA LYS A 105 -5.02 -11.14 19.27
C LYS A 105 -3.58 -11.49 19.67
N ALA A 106 -2.59 -10.84 19.04
CA ALA A 106 -1.17 -11.00 19.34
C ALA A 106 -0.76 -10.03 20.48
N GLY A 107 0.24 -10.43 21.24
CA GLY A 107 0.83 -9.63 22.30
C GLY A 107 2.31 -9.34 22.06
N THR A 108 2.95 -8.72 23.04
CA THR A 108 4.38 -8.36 23.01
C THR A 108 5.29 -9.53 22.60
N ARG A 109 5.03 -10.73 23.10
CA ARG A 109 5.83 -11.92 22.81
C ARG A 109 5.78 -12.30 21.34
N GLU A 110 4.61 -12.27 20.74
CA GLU A 110 4.39 -12.58 19.31
C GLU A 110 5.05 -11.53 18.44
N PHE A 111 4.92 -10.23 18.76
CA PHE A 111 5.57 -9.15 18.01
C PHE A 111 7.10 -9.21 18.12
N GLN A 112 7.64 -9.51 19.29
CA GLN A 112 9.09 -9.71 19.47
C GLN A 112 9.60 -10.94 18.69
N ALA A 113 8.80 -12.01 18.58
CA ALA A 113 9.13 -13.16 17.74
C ALA A 113 9.17 -12.81 16.24
N ILE A 114 8.26 -11.94 15.78
CA ILE A 114 8.28 -11.41 14.40
C ILE A 114 9.55 -10.55 14.17
N ARG A 115 9.89 -9.67 15.11
CA ARG A 115 11.13 -8.89 15.05
C ARG A 115 12.35 -9.80 14.92
N LYS A 116 12.47 -10.79 15.82
CA LYS A 116 13.56 -11.78 15.77
C LYS A 116 13.62 -12.51 14.43
N MET A 117 12.47 -12.90 13.89
CA MET A 117 12.38 -13.54 12.57
C MET A 117 12.93 -12.63 11.46
N ALA A 118 12.61 -11.35 11.47
CA ALA A 118 13.12 -10.38 10.50
C ALA A 118 14.64 -10.19 10.64
N ASP A 119 15.15 -10.13 11.87
CA ASP A 119 16.60 -10.04 12.16
C ASP A 119 17.35 -11.28 11.66
N GLU A 120 16.81 -12.49 11.87
CA GLU A 120 17.40 -13.76 11.37
C GLU A 120 17.46 -13.80 9.83
N ILE A 121 16.47 -13.24 9.15
CA ILE A 121 16.41 -13.13 7.68
C ILE A 121 17.33 -12.00 7.19
N GLY A 122 17.64 -11.04 8.02
CA GLY A 122 18.45 -9.87 7.69
C GLY A 122 17.69 -8.84 6.87
N ILE A 123 16.39 -8.66 7.14
CA ILE A 123 15.54 -7.60 6.55
C ILE A 123 15.01 -6.70 7.68
N ALA A 124 15.09 -5.37 7.49
CA ALA A 124 14.54 -4.45 8.47
C ALA A 124 13.01 -4.38 8.38
N ILE A 125 12.34 -4.23 9.53
CA ILE A 125 10.94 -3.78 9.53
C ILE A 125 10.98 -2.26 9.48
N SER A 126 10.49 -1.66 8.39
CA SER A 126 10.60 -0.23 8.13
C SER A 126 9.50 0.61 8.76
N GLY A 127 8.38 -0.01 9.09
CA GLY A 127 7.23 0.64 9.69
C GLY A 127 6.06 -0.31 9.84
N LEU A 128 5.00 0.21 10.44
CA LEU A 128 3.71 -0.46 10.57
C LEU A 128 2.63 0.43 9.98
N CYS A 129 1.70 -0.15 9.23
CA CYS A 129 0.51 0.52 8.71
C CYS A 129 -0.74 -0.35 8.90
N SER A 130 -1.91 0.15 8.54
CA SER A 130 -3.14 -0.60 8.67
C SER A 130 -4.22 -0.13 7.69
N PHE A 131 -5.02 -1.08 7.20
CA PHE A 131 -6.24 -0.80 6.46
C PHE A 131 -7.44 -0.48 7.38
N LEU A 132 -7.29 -0.72 8.70
CA LEU A 132 -8.37 -0.58 9.69
C LEU A 132 -8.87 0.85 9.88
N PHE A 133 -8.10 1.85 9.46
CA PHE A 133 -8.54 3.24 9.45
C PHE A 133 -9.65 3.53 8.44
N TRP A 134 -9.91 2.64 7.47
CA TRP A 134 -11.02 2.78 6.54
C TRP A 134 -12.37 2.33 7.13
N PRO A 135 -12.49 1.14 7.78
CA PRO A 135 -13.71 0.77 8.50
C PRO A 135 -13.90 1.56 9.81
N PHE A 136 -12.83 2.03 10.44
CA PHE A 136 -12.86 2.78 11.71
C PHE A 136 -12.14 4.14 11.61
N PRO A 137 -12.63 5.07 10.75
CA PRO A 137 -11.98 6.36 10.57
C PRO A 137 -12.03 7.18 11.86
N LEU A 138 -10.90 7.80 12.21
CA LEU A 138 -10.80 8.69 13.37
C LEU A 138 -11.66 9.96 13.20
N THR A 139 -12.09 10.23 11.97
CA THR A 139 -12.91 11.39 11.58
C THR A 139 -14.37 11.07 11.33
N SER A 140 -14.79 9.79 11.44
CA SER A 140 -16.17 9.33 11.16
C SER A 140 -17.25 10.16 11.85
N ASN A 141 -18.44 10.28 11.26
CA ASN A 141 -19.61 10.85 11.94
C ASN A 141 -20.08 9.94 13.10
N ASP A 142 -19.86 8.62 12.99
CA ASP A 142 -20.14 7.67 14.06
C ASP A 142 -19.08 7.74 15.18
N PRO A 143 -19.45 8.14 16.41
CA PRO A 143 -18.54 8.20 17.54
C PRO A 143 -17.99 6.83 17.96
N ALA A 144 -18.72 5.74 17.76
CA ALA A 144 -18.27 4.40 18.08
C ALA A 144 -17.13 3.95 17.13
N LYS A 145 -17.27 4.25 15.83
CA LYS A 145 -16.20 4.01 14.84
C LYS A 145 -14.94 4.82 15.19
N ARG A 146 -15.09 6.11 15.59
CA ARG A 146 -13.95 6.94 16.03
C ARG A 146 -13.25 6.36 17.27
N ALA A 147 -14.02 5.98 18.29
CA ALA A 147 -13.49 5.40 19.51
C ALA A 147 -12.73 4.10 19.23
N ARG A 148 -13.28 3.23 18.37
CA ARG A 148 -12.64 1.98 17.95
C ARG A 148 -11.35 2.24 17.16
N GLY A 149 -11.35 3.22 16.26
CA GLY A 149 -10.15 3.60 15.50
C GLY A 149 -9.02 4.09 16.42
N ILE A 150 -9.33 4.93 17.42
CA ILE A 150 -8.35 5.42 18.41
C ILE A 150 -7.81 4.24 19.25
N GLU A 151 -8.68 3.35 19.71
CA GLU A 151 -8.26 2.14 20.45
C GLU A 151 -7.27 1.29 19.64
N LEU A 152 -7.62 1.02 18.37
CA LEU A 152 -6.78 0.24 17.47
C LEU A 152 -5.45 0.94 17.18
N ALA A 153 -5.47 2.25 16.94
CA ALA A 153 -4.24 3.03 16.76
C ALA A 153 -3.30 2.95 17.97
N GLY A 154 -3.84 2.99 19.20
CA GLY A 154 -3.07 2.78 20.42
C GLY A 154 -2.46 1.38 20.49
N LYS A 155 -3.20 0.33 20.09
CA LYS A 155 -2.66 -1.03 20.01
C LYS A 155 -1.59 -1.16 18.93
N MET A 156 -1.76 -0.49 17.79
CA MET A 156 -0.74 -0.43 16.73
C MET A 156 0.54 0.26 17.19
N ALA A 157 0.44 1.34 17.99
CA ALA A 157 1.61 2.00 18.57
C ALA A 157 2.38 1.06 19.49
N GLN A 158 1.67 0.27 20.33
CA GLN A 158 2.31 -0.76 21.16
C GLN A 158 2.96 -1.86 20.29
N ALA A 159 2.27 -2.32 19.26
CA ALA A 159 2.79 -3.32 18.33
C ALA A 159 4.05 -2.81 17.59
N ALA A 160 4.06 -1.56 17.14
CA ALA A 160 5.22 -0.93 16.52
C ALA A 160 6.43 -0.92 17.47
N HIS A 161 6.24 -0.50 18.72
CA HIS A 161 7.27 -0.56 19.75
C HIS A 161 7.83 -1.98 19.93
N ASP A 162 6.95 -2.98 20.09
CA ASP A 162 7.34 -4.37 20.32
C ASP A 162 8.03 -5.00 19.12
N LEU A 163 7.67 -4.59 17.90
CA LEU A 163 8.37 -4.92 16.66
C LEU A 163 9.73 -4.21 16.52
N GLY A 164 10.01 -3.22 17.36
CA GLY A 164 11.22 -2.41 17.30
C GLY A 164 11.24 -1.42 16.14
N VAL A 165 10.07 -0.94 15.71
CA VAL A 165 9.94 0.10 14.67
C VAL A 165 9.45 1.40 15.29
N GLU A 166 9.99 2.50 14.77
CA GLU A 166 9.65 3.84 15.25
C GLU A 166 8.53 4.50 14.45
N ASN A 167 8.14 3.92 13.30
CA ASN A 167 7.20 4.56 12.36
C ASN A 167 5.87 3.81 12.30
N LEU A 168 4.80 4.49 12.68
CA LEU A 168 3.42 4.04 12.50
C LEU A 168 2.68 4.99 11.55
N LEU A 169 2.23 4.47 10.40
CA LEU A 169 1.38 5.23 9.49
C LEU A 169 -0.05 5.26 10.04
N VAL A 170 -0.53 6.47 10.36
CA VAL A 170 -1.89 6.74 10.82
C VAL A 170 -2.65 7.48 9.74
N VAL A 171 -3.63 6.82 9.13
CA VAL A 171 -4.57 7.46 8.21
C VAL A 171 -5.82 7.89 9.00
N PRO A 172 -5.95 9.17 9.38
CA PRO A 172 -6.99 9.58 10.33
C PRO A 172 -8.41 9.45 9.78
N GLY A 173 -8.54 9.37 8.46
CA GLY A 173 -9.80 9.24 7.73
C GLY A 173 -9.82 10.10 6.48
N ALA A 174 -10.99 10.27 5.92
CA ALA A 174 -11.20 11.06 4.71
C ALA A 174 -12.51 11.84 4.77
N VAL A 175 -12.57 12.94 4.04
CA VAL A 175 -13.81 13.71 3.80
C VAL A 175 -14.84 12.83 3.10
N HIS A 176 -14.39 12.04 2.13
CA HIS A 176 -15.22 11.07 1.40
C HIS A 176 -14.39 9.85 1.03
N ILE A 177 -15.00 8.66 1.16
CA ILE A 177 -14.40 7.38 0.78
C ILE A 177 -15.23 6.77 -0.36
N PRO A 178 -14.85 6.97 -1.64
CA PRO A 178 -15.71 6.65 -2.78
C PRO A 178 -16.09 5.17 -2.92
N TRP A 179 -15.25 4.26 -2.41
CA TRP A 179 -15.46 2.80 -2.50
C TRP A 179 -16.20 2.21 -1.30
N ARG A 180 -16.58 3.03 -0.31
CA ARG A 180 -17.33 2.59 0.86
C ARG A 180 -18.72 3.20 0.86
N THR A 181 -19.72 2.38 0.68
CA THR A 181 -21.13 2.80 0.68
C THR A 181 -21.68 3.11 2.09
N ASP A 182 -20.99 2.63 3.13
CA ASP A 182 -21.32 2.85 4.55
C ASP A 182 -20.59 4.07 5.16
N HIS A 183 -19.86 4.83 4.33
CA HIS A 183 -19.17 6.05 4.76
C HIS A 183 -19.99 7.29 4.39
N GLU A 184 -20.43 8.01 5.41
CA GLU A 184 -21.03 9.34 5.22
C GLU A 184 -19.93 10.39 5.06
N PRO A 185 -20.03 11.30 4.08
CA PRO A 185 -19.10 12.40 3.93
C PRO A 185 -19.01 13.26 5.21
N VAL A 186 -17.80 13.69 5.52
CA VAL A 186 -17.50 14.57 6.66
C VAL A 186 -17.07 15.92 6.13
N GLN A 187 -17.57 17.03 6.68
CA GLN A 187 -17.14 18.37 6.30
C GLN A 187 -15.64 18.54 6.55
N ASN A 188 -14.94 19.29 5.68
CA ASN A 188 -13.48 19.42 5.70
C ASN A 188 -12.94 19.91 7.05
N ASP A 189 -13.55 20.97 7.60
CA ASP A 189 -13.20 21.56 8.89
C ASP A 189 -13.45 20.60 10.06
N VAL A 190 -14.56 19.88 10.04
CA VAL A 190 -14.89 18.85 11.02
C VAL A 190 -13.94 17.68 10.92
N CYS A 191 -13.56 17.29 9.69
CA CYS A 191 -12.58 16.21 9.45
C CYS A 191 -11.20 16.60 10.04
N ASP A 192 -10.70 17.81 9.73
CA ASP A 192 -9.43 18.32 10.26
C ASP A 192 -9.45 18.42 11.79
N GLN A 193 -10.49 18.98 12.37
CA GLN A 193 -10.64 19.07 13.83
C GLN A 193 -10.58 17.70 14.49
N ARG A 194 -11.39 16.74 14.01
CA ARG A 194 -11.42 15.37 14.57
C ARG A 194 -10.10 14.63 14.41
N ALA A 195 -9.41 14.82 13.28
CA ALA A 195 -8.09 14.25 13.06
C ALA A 195 -7.09 14.75 14.10
N ARG A 196 -7.03 16.07 14.32
CA ARG A 196 -6.16 16.69 15.34
C ARG A 196 -6.49 16.21 16.74
N GLU A 197 -7.77 16.16 17.10
CA GLU A 197 -8.22 15.65 18.41
C GLU A 197 -7.83 14.18 18.63
N ALA A 198 -7.97 13.34 17.59
CA ALA A 198 -7.60 11.94 17.67
C ALA A 198 -6.09 11.74 17.82
N VAL A 199 -5.29 12.46 17.02
CA VAL A 199 -3.82 12.41 17.11
C VAL A 199 -3.36 12.93 18.48
N ALA A 200 -3.93 14.03 18.98
CA ALA A 200 -3.60 14.55 20.31
C ALA A 200 -3.85 13.54 21.45
N LYS A 201 -4.84 12.65 21.31
CA LYS A 201 -5.09 11.56 22.27
C LYS A 201 -4.05 10.43 22.19
N LEU A 202 -3.47 10.20 20.99
CA LEU A 202 -2.50 9.14 20.76
C LEU A 202 -1.06 9.54 21.11
N VAL A 203 -0.73 10.83 20.97
CA VAL A 203 0.63 11.37 21.16
C VAL A 203 1.26 10.97 22.50
N PRO A 204 0.61 11.10 23.69
CA PRO A 204 1.25 10.76 24.95
C PRO A 204 1.67 9.28 25.04
N GLN A 205 0.89 8.37 24.43
CA GLN A 205 1.24 6.95 24.37
C GLN A 205 2.38 6.73 23.38
N ALA A 206 2.32 7.34 22.20
CA ALA A 206 3.32 7.21 21.17
C ALA A 206 4.68 7.72 21.63
N GLU A 207 4.73 8.88 22.29
CA GLU A 207 5.96 9.43 22.90
C GLU A 207 6.56 8.49 23.95
N LYS A 208 5.72 7.94 24.85
CA LYS A 208 6.17 6.96 25.84
C LYS A 208 6.77 5.71 25.23
N LEU A 209 6.28 5.30 24.06
CA LEU A 209 6.70 4.12 23.32
C LEU A 209 7.87 4.40 22.34
N GLY A 210 8.24 5.66 22.13
CA GLY A 210 9.24 6.05 21.14
C GLY A 210 8.76 5.81 19.69
N VAL A 211 7.46 5.97 19.42
CA VAL A 211 6.84 5.74 18.11
C VAL A 211 6.37 7.06 17.51
N PHE A 212 6.77 7.31 16.26
CA PHE A 212 6.30 8.46 15.49
C PHE A 212 4.98 8.09 14.78
N LEU A 213 3.98 8.96 14.91
CA LEU A 213 2.73 8.91 14.17
C LEU A 213 2.90 9.73 12.90
N ASN A 214 2.91 9.07 11.74
CA ASN A 214 3.14 9.67 10.43
C ASN A 214 1.87 9.70 9.59
#